data_e04ac6544c4217036f18090c06d38312
#
_entry.id   e04ac6544c4217036f18090c06d38312
#
_cell.length_a   1.000
_cell.length_b   1.000
_cell.length_c   1.000
_cell.angle_alpha   90.00
_cell.angle_beta   90.00
_cell.angle_gamma   90.00
#
_symmetry.space_group_name_H-M   'P 1'
#
loop_
_entity.id
_entity.type
_entity.pdbx_description
1 polymer ?
#
loop_
_entity_poly.entity_id
_entity_poly.type
_entity_poly.pdbx_seq_one_letter_code
_entity_poly.pdbx_strand_id
1 'polypeptide(L)'
;GNIYFTLSFISRKKISLSKKIPFLFFQRETTPGCVYNYTKSEFFIKNIKGAHDGVWSNGEFVLNQTYNMSLDRFSKNGKHLSSFMCKDAAIYRGLLITDEYVIVGATKVNKSRSNAGDIYTEMCQNRHGVFEKESKICVYNKNMQLIKKYSLPNISGQSPEIFSISQYL
;
A
#
# COMPACT_ATOMS: atom_id res chain seq x y z
N GLY A 1 9.50 -22.92 4.92
CA GLY A 1 8.56 -22.03 4.19
C GLY A 1 9.29 -21.02 3.32
N ASN A 2 8.60 -20.41 2.37
CA ASN A 2 9.18 -19.34 1.56
C ASN A 2 9.13 -17.99 2.30
N ILE A 3 10.18 -17.18 2.11
CA ILE A 3 10.26 -15.81 2.64
C ILE A 3 9.97 -14.84 1.48
N TYR A 4 9.06 -13.90 1.71
CA TYR A 4 8.66 -12.89 0.74
C TYR A 4 8.92 -11.49 1.25
N PHE A 5 9.37 -10.60 0.37
CA PHE A 5 9.52 -9.17 0.63
C PHE A 5 8.63 -8.37 -0.32
N THR A 6 7.89 -7.43 0.23
CA THR A 6 7.22 -6.40 -0.56
C THR A 6 8.16 -5.21 -0.76
N LEU A 7 8.39 -4.83 -1.99
CA LEU A 7 9.26 -3.72 -2.36
C LEU A 7 8.42 -2.65 -3.06
N SER A 8 8.28 -1.50 -2.43
CA SER A 8 7.49 -0.38 -2.98
C SER A 8 8.14 0.24 -4.22
N PHE A 9 9.46 0.11 -4.36
CA PHE A 9 10.23 0.64 -5.48
C PHE A 9 11.30 -0.36 -5.91
N ILE A 10 11.40 -0.58 -7.21
CA ILE A 10 12.58 -1.20 -7.80
C ILE A 10 13.48 -0.05 -8.21
N SER A 11 14.56 0.19 -7.47
CA SER A 11 15.56 1.17 -7.89
C SER A 11 16.16 0.72 -9.22
N ARG A 12 15.81 1.37 -10.32
CA ARG A 12 16.64 1.30 -11.51
C ARG A 12 17.97 1.95 -11.15
N LYS A 13 19.10 1.30 -11.46
CA LYS A 13 20.45 1.87 -11.33
C LYS A 13 20.37 3.35 -11.66
N LYS A 14 20.91 4.21 -10.79
CA LYS A 14 21.13 5.63 -11.09
C LYS A 14 21.69 5.71 -12.51
N ILE A 15 20.89 6.14 -13.45
CA ILE A 15 21.43 6.65 -14.69
C ILE A 15 22.18 7.90 -14.24
N SER A 16 23.49 7.82 -14.19
CA SER A 16 24.37 8.95 -14.01
C SER A 16 24.22 9.81 -15.28
N LEU A 17 23.13 10.55 -15.35
CA LEU A 17 22.98 11.63 -16.28
C LEU A 17 23.90 12.73 -15.78
N SER A 18 24.91 12.99 -16.60
CA SER A 18 25.95 13.99 -16.39
C SER A 18 25.36 15.26 -15.78
N LYS A 19 26.12 15.85 -14.85
CA LYS A 19 25.85 17.10 -14.11
C LYS A 19 25.58 18.35 -15.00
N LYS A 20 25.25 18.19 -16.29
CA LYS A 20 25.13 19.28 -17.26
C LYS A 20 23.74 19.64 -17.74
N ILE A 21 22.68 19.01 -17.22
CA ILE A 21 21.31 19.40 -17.60
C ILE A 21 20.50 19.73 -16.34
N PRO A 22 20.45 21.01 -15.93
CA PRO A 22 19.75 21.42 -14.68
C PRO A 22 18.23 21.38 -14.79
N PHE A 23 17.62 21.03 -15.91
CA PHE A 23 16.20 21.20 -16.15
C PHE A 23 15.50 20.00 -16.82
N LEU A 24 16.00 18.81 -16.64
CA LEU A 24 15.14 17.67 -16.86
C LEU A 24 14.24 17.54 -15.63
N PHE A 25 13.00 17.95 -15.77
CA PHE A 25 11.91 17.53 -14.94
C PHE A 25 12.02 16.02 -14.79
N PHE A 26 12.49 15.57 -13.64
CA PHE A 26 12.32 14.19 -13.26
C PHE A 26 10.81 13.97 -13.16
N GLN A 27 10.15 13.60 -14.24
CA GLN A 27 9.01 12.75 -14.12
C GLN A 27 9.53 11.55 -13.33
N ARG A 28 9.25 11.56 -12.02
CA ARG A 28 9.37 10.36 -11.20
C ARG A 28 8.36 9.39 -11.80
N GLU A 29 8.77 8.68 -12.85
CA GLU A 29 8.10 7.44 -13.19
C GLU A 29 8.10 6.66 -11.88
N THR A 30 6.93 6.51 -11.29
CA THR A 30 6.76 5.69 -10.10
C THR A 30 7.19 4.30 -10.50
N THR A 31 8.43 3.96 -10.15
CA THR A 31 8.99 2.66 -10.49
C THR A 31 8.07 1.64 -9.85
N PRO A 32 7.46 0.74 -10.63
CA PRO A 32 6.50 -0.19 -10.07
C PRO A 32 7.19 -1.07 -9.04
N GLY A 33 6.54 -1.26 -7.90
CA GLY A 33 7.00 -2.17 -6.87
C GLY A 33 6.85 -3.63 -7.28
N CYS A 34 7.26 -4.52 -6.41
CA CYS A 34 7.15 -5.97 -6.61
C CYS A 34 7.02 -6.71 -5.28
N VAL A 35 6.67 -7.98 -5.37
CA VAL A 35 6.88 -8.97 -4.31
C VAL A 35 8.00 -9.90 -4.75
N TYR A 36 9.04 -10.00 -3.94
CA TYR A 36 10.21 -10.84 -4.19
C TYR A 36 10.19 -12.06 -3.27
N ASN A 37 10.29 -13.25 -3.84
CA ASN A 37 10.49 -14.49 -3.10
C ASN A 37 11.99 -14.66 -2.86
N TYR A 38 12.43 -14.37 -1.65
CA TYR A 38 13.83 -14.47 -1.27
C TYR A 38 14.36 -15.91 -1.32
N THR A 39 13.56 -16.86 -0.88
CA THR A 39 13.96 -18.28 -0.82
C THR A 39 14.25 -18.84 -2.20
N LYS A 40 13.50 -18.43 -3.22
CA LYS A 40 13.69 -18.88 -4.60
C LYS A 40 14.49 -17.90 -5.46
N SER A 41 14.89 -16.77 -4.89
CA SER A 41 15.60 -15.69 -5.61
C SER A 41 14.89 -15.22 -6.88
N GLU A 42 13.55 -15.12 -6.84
CA GLU A 42 12.73 -14.72 -7.99
C GLU A 42 11.68 -13.67 -7.66
N PHE A 43 11.25 -12.92 -8.67
CA PHE A 43 10.10 -12.04 -8.54
C PHE A 43 8.82 -12.85 -8.58
N PHE A 44 8.07 -12.83 -7.48
CA PHE A 44 6.77 -13.49 -7.38
C PHE A 44 5.66 -12.69 -8.06
N ILE A 45 5.62 -11.36 -7.81
CA ILE A 45 4.68 -10.45 -8.44
C ILE A 45 5.45 -9.20 -8.87
N LYS A 46 5.18 -8.69 -10.09
CA LYS A 46 5.82 -7.49 -10.65
C LYS A 46 4.81 -6.41 -10.96
N ASN A 47 5.30 -5.19 -11.18
CA ASN A 47 4.51 -4.05 -11.66
C ASN A 47 3.38 -3.62 -10.73
N ILE A 48 3.63 -3.64 -9.42
CA ILE A 48 2.67 -3.26 -8.39
C ILE A 48 2.85 -1.78 -8.06
N LYS A 49 1.77 -1.04 -7.98
CA LYS A 49 1.80 0.40 -7.66
C LYS A 49 1.78 0.63 -6.16
N GLY A 50 2.95 0.84 -5.57
CA GLY A 50 3.10 1.05 -4.12
C GLY A 50 2.77 -0.21 -3.33
N ALA A 51 3.50 -1.31 -3.61
CA ALA A 51 3.40 -2.55 -2.86
C ALA A 51 3.68 -2.29 -1.39
N HIS A 52 2.76 -2.67 -0.53
CA HIS A 52 2.88 -2.62 0.92
C HIS A 52 2.31 -3.92 1.49
N ASP A 53 2.57 -4.22 2.71
CA ASP A 53 2.01 -5.30 3.52
C ASP A 53 1.34 -6.46 2.75
N GLY A 54 2.05 -7.52 2.53
CA GLY A 54 1.54 -8.73 1.88
C GLY A 54 1.36 -9.88 2.87
N VAL A 55 0.23 -10.55 2.81
CA VAL A 55 -0.14 -11.66 3.71
C VAL A 55 -0.64 -12.86 2.91
N TRP A 56 -0.15 -14.05 3.25
CA TRP A 56 -0.74 -15.29 2.77
C TRP A 56 -2.00 -15.64 3.57
N SER A 57 -3.09 -15.89 2.89
CA SER A 57 -4.35 -16.33 3.50
C SER A 57 -5.09 -17.28 2.56
N ASN A 58 -5.46 -18.46 3.05
CA ASN A 58 -6.22 -19.47 2.31
C ASN A 58 -5.67 -19.80 0.91
N GLY A 59 -4.35 -19.91 0.81
CA GLY A 59 -3.67 -20.26 -0.46
C GLY A 59 -3.56 -19.11 -1.45
N GLU A 60 -3.92 -17.90 -1.05
CA GLU A 60 -3.78 -16.68 -1.83
C GLU A 60 -2.88 -15.67 -1.15
N PHE A 61 -2.20 -14.86 -1.93
CA PHE A 61 -1.42 -13.74 -1.44
C PHE A 61 -2.24 -12.47 -1.56
N VAL A 62 -2.51 -11.82 -0.43
CA VAL A 62 -3.25 -10.55 -0.38
C VAL A 62 -2.27 -9.42 -0.13
N LEU A 63 -2.37 -8.36 -0.90
CA LEU A 63 -1.42 -7.26 -0.92
C LEU A 63 -2.13 -5.91 -0.90
N ASN A 64 -1.64 -5.00 -0.05
CA ASN A 64 -1.98 -3.58 -0.15
C ASN A 64 -1.24 -2.91 -1.31
N GLN A 65 -1.98 -2.28 -2.21
CA GLN A 65 -1.43 -1.37 -3.21
C GLN A 65 -1.75 0.08 -2.83
N THR A 66 -0.81 0.74 -2.18
CA THR A 66 -1.01 2.09 -1.65
C THR A 66 -1.45 3.09 -2.73
N TYR A 67 -0.79 3.12 -3.89
CA TYR A 67 -1.14 4.07 -4.96
C TYR A 67 -2.43 3.73 -5.71
N ASN A 68 -2.86 2.49 -5.69
CA ASN A 68 -4.15 2.09 -6.24
C ASN A 68 -5.28 2.18 -5.21
N MET A 69 -4.95 2.35 -3.93
CA MET A 69 -5.91 2.28 -2.81
C MET A 69 -6.72 0.99 -2.87
N SER A 70 -6.05 -0.12 -3.13
CA SER A 70 -6.68 -1.42 -3.29
C SER A 70 -6.01 -2.49 -2.46
N LEU A 71 -6.80 -3.50 -2.11
CA LEU A 71 -6.34 -4.81 -1.68
C LEU A 71 -6.45 -5.76 -2.86
N ASP A 72 -5.34 -6.28 -3.29
CA ASP A 72 -5.28 -7.17 -4.43
C ASP A 72 -5.00 -8.59 -3.98
N ARG A 73 -5.70 -9.55 -4.59
CA ARG A 73 -5.53 -10.98 -4.34
C ARG A 73 -4.80 -11.62 -5.51
N PHE A 74 -3.85 -12.47 -5.17
CA PHE A 74 -3.03 -13.20 -6.14
C PHE A 74 -3.05 -14.70 -5.81
N SER A 75 -3.03 -15.53 -6.83
CA SER A 75 -2.90 -16.98 -6.68
C SER A 75 -1.51 -17.36 -6.15
N LYS A 76 -1.34 -18.60 -5.77
CA LYS A 76 -0.05 -19.19 -5.39
C LYS A 76 1.06 -19.07 -6.44
N ASN A 77 0.70 -18.79 -7.69
CA ASN A 77 1.64 -18.60 -8.77
C ASN A 77 1.82 -17.11 -9.15
N GLY A 78 1.34 -16.18 -8.32
CA GLY A 78 1.47 -14.74 -8.55
C GLY A 78 0.51 -14.18 -9.62
N LYS A 79 -0.46 -14.98 -10.11
CA LYS A 79 -1.48 -14.47 -11.04
C LYS A 79 -2.49 -13.62 -10.28
N HIS A 80 -2.76 -12.42 -10.76
CA HIS A 80 -3.80 -11.55 -10.20
C HIS A 80 -5.19 -12.21 -10.32
N LEU A 81 -5.95 -12.20 -9.23
CA LEU A 81 -7.28 -12.79 -9.13
C LEU A 81 -8.38 -11.73 -9.07
N SER A 82 -8.22 -10.77 -8.16
CA SER A 82 -9.21 -9.71 -7.93
C SER A 82 -8.60 -8.51 -7.22
N SER A 83 -9.24 -7.36 -7.37
CA SER A 83 -8.94 -6.15 -6.62
C SER A 83 -10.17 -5.67 -5.87
N PHE A 84 -9.98 -5.30 -4.63
CA PHE A 84 -10.97 -4.58 -3.84
C PHE A 84 -10.52 -3.13 -3.68
N MET A 85 -11.32 -2.20 -4.20
CA MET A 85 -11.05 -0.78 -4.09
C MET A 85 -11.51 -0.25 -2.73
N CYS A 86 -10.56 0.27 -1.97
CA CYS A 86 -10.86 0.94 -0.71
C CYS A 86 -11.52 2.29 -0.99
N LYS A 87 -12.59 2.60 -0.25
CA LYS A 87 -13.41 3.80 -0.51
C LYS A 87 -12.83 5.09 0.07
N ASP A 88 -11.94 4.97 1.03
CA ASP A 88 -11.39 6.12 1.75
C ASP A 88 -10.11 6.60 1.08
N ALA A 89 -9.95 7.92 0.92
CA ALA A 89 -8.72 8.52 0.40
C ALA A 89 -7.66 8.57 1.51
N ALA A 90 -6.89 7.51 1.63
CA ALA A 90 -5.88 7.32 2.67
C ALA A 90 -4.70 6.48 2.16
N ILE A 91 -3.58 6.56 2.86
CA ILE A 91 -2.45 5.66 2.65
C ILE A 91 -2.77 4.33 3.34
N TYR A 92 -3.02 3.29 2.56
CA TYR A 92 -3.30 1.96 3.11
C TYR A 92 -1.99 1.27 3.50
N ARG A 93 -1.86 1.01 4.80
CA ARG A 93 -0.73 0.33 5.44
C ARG A 93 -1.23 -0.51 6.61
N GLY A 94 -0.50 -1.58 6.91
CA GLY A 94 -0.95 -2.54 7.89
C GLY A 94 -2.08 -3.41 7.34
N LEU A 95 -1.85 -4.68 7.22
CA LEU A 95 -2.80 -5.67 6.76
C LEU A 95 -2.75 -6.87 7.69
N LEU A 96 -3.88 -7.20 8.29
CA LEU A 96 -4.08 -8.40 9.07
C LEU A 96 -5.30 -9.15 8.54
N ILE A 97 -5.16 -10.43 8.28
CA ILE A 97 -6.24 -11.31 7.86
C ILE A 97 -6.40 -12.40 8.90
N THR A 98 -7.57 -12.46 9.51
CA THR A 98 -7.98 -13.51 10.43
C THR A 98 -8.95 -14.48 9.73
N ASP A 99 -9.47 -15.46 10.44
CA ASP A 99 -10.48 -16.36 9.88
C ASP A 99 -11.80 -15.66 9.54
N GLU A 100 -12.12 -14.56 10.21
CA GLU A 100 -13.38 -13.84 10.05
C GLU A 100 -13.23 -12.48 9.35
N TYR A 101 -12.10 -11.82 9.52
CA TYR A 101 -11.94 -10.41 9.16
C TYR A 101 -10.72 -10.15 8.28
N VAL A 102 -10.83 -9.06 7.52
CA VAL A 102 -9.71 -8.37 6.88
C VAL A 102 -9.60 -7.00 7.53
N ILE A 103 -8.47 -6.72 8.17
CA ILE A 103 -8.21 -5.51 8.93
C ILE A 103 -7.13 -4.71 8.24
N VAL A 104 -7.41 -3.44 7.94
CA VAL A 104 -6.53 -2.58 7.16
C VAL A 104 -6.38 -1.23 7.85
N GLY A 105 -5.16 -0.76 7.91
CA GLY A 105 -4.87 0.61 8.36
C GLY A 105 -5.03 1.60 7.23
N ALA A 106 -5.77 2.68 7.47
CA ALA A 106 -5.95 3.81 6.58
C ALA A 106 -5.30 5.04 7.22
N THR A 107 -4.06 5.33 6.87
CA THR A 107 -3.30 6.47 7.40
C THR A 107 -3.68 7.75 6.67
N LYS A 108 -3.94 8.81 7.43
CA LYS A 108 -4.20 10.14 6.89
C LYS A 108 -3.04 10.62 6.02
N VAL A 109 -3.35 11.21 4.88
CA VAL A 109 -2.35 11.85 4.01
C VAL A 109 -1.96 13.21 4.56
N ASN A 110 -0.72 13.36 5.00
CA ASN A 110 -0.16 14.65 5.42
C ASN A 110 0.47 15.35 4.22
N LYS A 111 -0.08 16.49 3.82
CA LYS A 111 0.37 17.29 2.67
C LYS A 111 1.82 17.79 2.77
N SER A 112 2.40 17.84 3.97
CA SER A 112 3.62 18.60 4.25
C SER A 112 4.94 17.84 4.15
N ARG A 113 4.95 16.53 3.85
CA ARG A 113 6.17 15.74 4.07
C ARG A 113 7.03 15.40 2.86
N SER A 114 6.59 15.56 1.63
CA SER A 114 7.46 15.41 0.43
C SER A 114 6.69 15.60 -0.88
N ASN A 115 7.41 15.85 -1.98
CA ASN A 115 6.86 15.82 -3.35
C ASN A 115 6.14 14.49 -3.70
N ALA A 116 6.43 13.40 -2.99
CA ALA A 116 5.69 12.14 -3.11
C ALA A 116 4.29 12.24 -2.49
N GLY A 117 4.11 13.05 -1.44
CA GLY A 117 2.81 13.37 -0.84
C GLY A 117 1.91 14.13 -1.80
N ASP A 118 2.47 15.01 -2.63
CA ASP A 118 1.69 15.79 -3.59
C ASP A 118 1.12 14.91 -4.70
N ILE A 119 1.93 14.01 -5.27
CA ILE A 119 1.48 13.05 -6.29
C ILE A 119 0.42 12.12 -5.73
N TYR A 120 0.63 11.61 -4.53
CA TYR A 120 -0.34 10.74 -3.86
C TYR A 120 -1.62 11.50 -3.54
N THR A 121 -1.50 12.74 -3.08
CA THR A 121 -2.60 13.66 -2.82
C THR A 121 -3.44 13.86 -4.07
N GLU A 122 -2.82 14.17 -5.20
CA GLU A 122 -3.48 14.36 -6.48
C GLU A 122 -4.19 13.08 -6.96
N MET A 123 -3.53 11.93 -6.86
CA MET A 123 -4.14 10.64 -7.19
C MET A 123 -5.36 10.32 -6.35
N CYS A 124 -5.32 10.59 -5.04
CA CYS A 124 -6.44 10.41 -4.14
C CYS A 124 -7.59 11.37 -4.46
N GLN A 125 -7.30 12.64 -4.69
CA GLN A 125 -8.31 13.65 -5.06
C GLN A 125 -9.03 13.28 -6.35
N ASN A 126 -8.29 12.84 -7.36
CA ASN A 126 -8.87 12.46 -8.64
C ASN A 126 -9.77 11.22 -8.56
N ARG A 127 -9.54 10.34 -7.58
CA ARG A 127 -10.33 9.11 -7.42
C ARG A 127 -11.47 9.22 -6.42
N HIS A 128 -11.28 9.94 -5.32
CA HIS A 128 -12.22 9.93 -4.20
C HIS A 128 -12.69 11.32 -3.76
N GLY A 129 -12.08 12.38 -4.27
CA GLY A 129 -12.49 13.77 -4.02
C GLY A 129 -12.30 14.31 -2.59
N VAL A 130 -12.26 13.46 -1.59
CA VAL A 130 -12.18 13.84 -0.17
C VAL A 130 -11.09 13.06 0.54
N PHE A 131 -10.20 13.79 1.23
CA PHE A 131 -9.19 13.17 2.09
C PHE A 131 -9.77 12.82 3.45
N GLU A 132 -9.34 11.68 3.97
CA GLU A 132 -9.58 11.35 5.36
C GLU A 132 -8.89 12.37 6.28
N LYS A 133 -9.67 12.87 7.24
CA LYS A 133 -9.17 13.84 8.23
C LYS A 133 -8.39 13.18 9.36
N GLU A 134 -8.54 11.88 9.53
CA GLU A 134 -7.98 11.08 10.61
C GLU A 134 -7.49 9.74 10.08
N SER A 135 -6.48 9.18 10.74
CA SER A 135 -6.09 7.79 10.50
C SER A 135 -7.11 6.84 11.13
N LYS A 136 -7.38 5.72 10.47
CA LYS A 136 -8.42 4.77 10.87
C LYS A 136 -7.94 3.34 10.75
N ILE A 137 -8.51 2.46 11.55
CA ILE A 137 -8.49 1.02 11.32
C ILE A 137 -9.84 0.63 10.71
N CYS A 138 -9.80 0.05 9.53
CA CYS A 138 -10.97 -0.44 8.81
C CYS A 138 -11.08 -1.95 8.95
N VAL A 139 -12.23 -2.44 9.38
CA VAL A 139 -12.52 -3.87 9.54
C VAL A 139 -13.57 -4.27 8.51
N TYR A 140 -13.21 -5.23 7.69
CA TYR A 140 -14.07 -5.82 6.66
C TYR A 140 -14.34 -7.29 6.97
N ASN A 141 -15.50 -7.81 6.54
CA ASN A 141 -15.73 -9.24 6.51
C ASN A 141 -15.01 -9.92 5.32
N LYS A 142 -15.10 -11.22 5.20
CA LYS A 142 -14.46 -11.98 4.11
C LYS A 142 -14.99 -11.64 2.71
N ASN A 143 -16.19 -11.08 2.63
CA ASN A 143 -16.79 -10.59 1.38
C ASN A 143 -16.40 -9.14 1.08
N MET A 144 -15.43 -8.59 1.84
CA MET A 144 -14.94 -7.21 1.70
C MET A 144 -16.03 -6.15 1.94
N GLN A 145 -17.04 -6.47 2.73
CA GLN A 145 -18.02 -5.51 3.22
C GLN A 145 -17.48 -4.85 4.49
N LEU A 146 -17.49 -3.53 4.52
CA LEU A 146 -17.05 -2.78 5.69
C LEU A 146 -17.98 -3.03 6.87
N ILE A 147 -17.44 -3.54 7.98
CA ILE A 147 -18.16 -3.77 9.22
C ILE A 147 -18.00 -2.57 10.14
N LYS A 148 -16.77 -2.10 10.31
CA LYS A 148 -16.48 -1.04 11.28
C LYS A 148 -15.24 -0.23 10.91
N LYS A 149 -15.26 1.04 11.31
CA LYS A 149 -14.09 1.93 11.30
C LYS A 149 -13.80 2.40 12.71
N TYR A 150 -12.55 2.37 13.10
CA TYR A 150 -12.05 2.94 14.35
C TYR A 150 -11.17 4.13 14.01
N SER A 151 -11.60 5.34 14.34
CA SER A 151 -10.76 6.53 14.24
C SER A 151 -9.65 6.48 15.28
N LEU A 152 -8.44 6.79 14.85
CA LEU A 152 -7.31 6.92 15.76
C LEU A 152 -7.20 8.38 16.21
N PRO A 153 -7.14 8.64 17.52
CA PRO A 153 -7.09 10.00 18.03
C PRO A 153 -5.79 10.71 17.59
N ASN A 154 -5.89 12.00 17.34
CA ASN A 154 -4.71 12.82 17.15
C ASN A 154 -3.94 12.92 18.47
N ILE A 155 -2.63 12.69 18.41
CA ILE A 155 -1.72 12.83 19.54
C ILE A 155 -0.91 14.10 19.31
N SER A 156 -0.99 15.06 20.23
CA SER A 156 -0.29 16.35 20.14
C SER A 156 -0.53 17.08 18.79
N GLY A 157 -1.77 17.05 18.32
CA GLY A 157 -2.16 17.69 17.05
C GLY A 157 -1.77 16.94 15.77
N GLN A 158 -1.14 15.77 15.90
CA GLN A 158 -0.75 14.94 14.77
C GLN A 158 -1.59 13.67 14.69
N SER A 159 -2.00 13.31 13.49
CA SER A 159 -2.65 12.02 13.23
C SER A 159 -1.60 10.92 13.22
N PRO A 160 -1.81 9.81 13.94
CA PRO A 160 -0.86 8.71 13.96
C PRO A 160 -0.70 8.09 12.58
N GLU A 161 0.51 7.66 12.26
CA GLU A 161 0.79 6.85 11.06
C GLU A 161 0.73 5.37 11.43
N ILE A 162 0.02 4.60 10.61
CA ILE A 162 -0.09 3.15 10.77
C ILE A 162 0.97 2.52 9.87
N PHE A 163 1.86 1.73 10.45
CA PHE A 163 2.92 1.02 9.70
C PHE A 163 2.64 -0.47 9.56
N SER A 164 2.07 -1.07 10.59
CA SER A 164 1.72 -2.50 10.59
C SER A 164 0.54 -2.77 11.52
N ILE A 165 -0.12 -3.89 11.30
CA ILE A 165 -1.14 -4.45 12.20
C ILE A 165 -0.76 -5.89 12.45
N SER A 166 -0.73 -6.32 13.72
CA SER A 166 -0.42 -7.68 14.12
C SER A 166 -1.39 -8.16 15.20
N GLN A 167 -1.58 -9.47 15.25
CA GLN A 167 -2.33 -10.12 16.32
C GLN A 167 -1.31 -10.66 17.33
N TYR A 168 -1.56 -10.39 18.61
CA TYR A 168 -0.85 -11.08 19.70
C TYR A 168 -1.66 -12.32 20.05
N LEU A 169 -0.99 -13.46 20.02
CA LEU A 169 -1.51 -14.75 20.47
C LEU A 169 -1.12 -14.99 21.92
#